data_2bf814fed603847172c6cf1aa108bd93
#
_entry.id   2bf814fed603847172c6cf1aa108bd93
#
_cell.length_a   1.000
_cell.length_b   1.000
_cell.length_c   1.000
_cell.angle_alpha   90.00
_cell.angle_beta   90.00
_cell.angle_gamma   90.00
#
_symmetry.space_group_name_H-M   'P 1'
#
loop_
_entity.id
_entity.type
_entity.pdbx_description
1 polymer ?
#
loop_
_entity_poly.entity_id
_entity_poly.type
_entity_poly.pdbx_seq_one_letter_code
_entity_poly.pdbx_strand_id
1 'polypeptide(L)'
;MKPTVFALGLMTAALGSAALSVPAVAQSSAQHPAYQAAILDSARPEDEKARDAFRAPAEMLAFAEVREGQRIADIRPGAGYFTRLFAKVVGPTGHVYAFVPNRTAERENPRADVLTAAYPNVSRLNGDLDAMTYDQPLDLVFMSQEYHDFHIPRFGVDVAKMNADIFKALKPGGLYVVIDHQAAAGTGKSAIETLHRIEGDFLRQEVEKAGFIYEAESPAVANPADDHSLNVFDDAIRGRTDQFVYRFRKPG
;
A
#
# COMPACT_ATOMS: atom_id res chain seq x y z
N MET A 1 34.61 -68.65 -10.12
CA MET A 1 33.95 -67.46 -10.69
C MET A 1 32.81 -67.09 -9.75
N LYS A 2 32.92 -66.01 -8.99
CA LYS A 2 31.90 -65.48 -8.10
C LYS A 2 31.24 -64.26 -8.77
N PRO A 3 29.92 -64.08 -8.75
CA PRO A 3 29.27 -62.90 -9.30
C PRO A 3 29.29 -61.76 -8.28
N THR A 4 29.66 -60.58 -8.73
CA THR A 4 29.65 -59.33 -7.99
C THR A 4 28.24 -58.71 -8.11
N VAL A 5 27.57 -58.48 -6.99
CA VAL A 5 26.28 -57.81 -6.91
C VAL A 5 26.53 -56.31 -6.75
N PHE A 6 26.06 -55.50 -7.71
CA PHE A 6 26.03 -54.05 -7.58
C PHE A 6 24.73 -53.63 -6.83
N ALA A 7 24.87 -52.97 -5.71
CA ALA A 7 23.77 -52.35 -4.99
C ALA A 7 23.56 -50.93 -5.51
N LEU A 8 22.35 -50.68 -6.07
CA LEU A 8 21.91 -49.37 -6.55
C LEU A 8 21.30 -48.61 -5.35
N GLY A 9 22.02 -47.61 -4.84
CA GLY A 9 21.51 -46.75 -3.79
C GLY A 9 20.52 -45.71 -4.34
N LEU A 10 19.25 -45.77 -3.88
CA LEU A 10 18.26 -44.75 -4.13
C LEU A 10 18.55 -43.51 -3.22
N MET A 11 18.94 -42.41 -3.83
CA MET A 11 18.98 -41.12 -3.14
C MET A 11 17.59 -40.48 -3.19
N THR A 12 16.89 -40.47 -2.08
CA THR A 12 15.67 -39.67 -1.91
C THR A 12 16.05 -38.22 -1.60
N ALA A 13 15.83 -37.34 -2.57
CA ALA A 13 15.94 -35.89 -2.34
C ALA A 13 14.69 -35.40 -1.56
N ALA A 14 14.89 -34.99 -0.31
CA ALA A 14 13.86 -34.31 0.47
C ALA A 14 13.76 -32.84 0.01
N LEU A 15 12.67 -32.52 -0.67
CA LEU A 15 12.28 -31.13 -0.95
C LEU A 15 11.83 -30.48 0.36
N GLY A 16 12.73 -29.75 0.99
CA GLY A 16 12.40 -28.90 2.14
C GLY A 16 11.63 -27.67 1.68
N SER A 17 10.34 -27.62 1.97
CA SER A 17 9.55 -26.39 1.87
C SER A 17 10.07 -25.38 2.88
N ALA A 18 10.81 -24.38 2.43
CA ALA A 18 11.17 -23.24 3.25
C ALA A 18 9.92 -22.38 3.47
N ALA A 19 9.25 -22.57 4.62
CA ALA A 19 8.26 -21.64 5.09
C ALA A 19 8.97 -20.32 5.41
N LEU A 20 8.65 -19.24 4.70
CA LEU A 20 9.11 -17.89 5.01
C LEU A 20 8.51 -17.51 6.36
N SER A 21 9.30 -17.61 7.42
CA SER A 21 8.91 -17.16 8.75
C SER A 21 8.93 -15.64 8.80
N VAL A 22 7.75 -15.01 8.89
CA VAL A 22 7.63 -13.59 9.21
C VAL A 22 8.32 -13.35 10.56
N PRO A 23 9.23 -12.39 10.69
CA PRO A 23 9.94 -12.16 11.94
C PRO A 23 8.94 -11.83 13.07
N ALA A 24 9.16 -12.41 14.25
CA ALA A 24 8.26 -12.29 15.40
C ALA A 24 7.94 -10.83 15.84
N VAL A 25 8.84 -9.89 15.54
CA VAL A 25 8.65 -8.45 15.80
C VAL A 25 7.54 -7.86 14.96
N ALA A 26 7.38 -8.26 13.68
CA ALA A 26 6.30 -7.79 12.81
C ALA A 26 4.94 -8.36 13.24
N GLN A 27 4.89 -9.60 13.72
CA GLN A 27 3.67 -10.21 14.26
C GLN A 27 3.20 -9.55 15.56
N SER A 28 4.11 -9.18 16.45
CA SER A 28 3.76 -8.50 17.71
C SER A 28 3.23 -7.09 17.49
N SER A 29 3.73 -6.36 16.45
CA SER A 29 3.26 -5.03 16.12
C SER A 29 1.87 -5.01 15.48
N ALA A 30 1.52 -6.02 14.67
CA ALA A 30 0.18 -6.18 14.10
C ALA A 30 -0.90 -6.46 15.16
N GLN A 31 -0.53 -7.02 16.31
CA GLN A 31 -1.42 -7.27 17.47
C GLN A 31 -1.63 -6.03 18.36
N HIS A 32 -1.14 -4.85 17.97
CA HIS A 32 -1.28 -3.63 18.76
C HIS A 32 -2.75 -3.34 19.07
N PRO A 33 -3.14 -3.06 20.35
CA PRO A 33 -4.55 -2.90 20.73
C PRO A 33 -5.29 -1.82 19.94
N ALA A 34 -4.64 -0.71 19.58
CA ALA A 34 -5.25 0.34 18.78
C ALA A 34 -5.59 -0.12 17.35
N TYR A 35 -4.77 -1.00 16.75
CA TYR A 35 -5.06 -1.55 15.42
C TYR A 35 -6.24 -2.50 15.48
N GLN A 36 -6.28 -3.38 16.49
CA GLN A 36 -7.40 -4.29 16.69
C GLN A 36 -8.70 -3.51 16.94
N ALA A 37 -8.67 -2.46 17.76
CA ALA A 37 -9.82 -1.61 18.01
C ALA A 37 -10.31 -0.89 16.73
N ALA A 38 -9.40 -0.45 15.87
CA ALA A 38 -9.76 0.17 14.59
C ALA A 38 -10.36 -0.84 13.60
N ILE A 39 -9.83 -2.06 13.54
CA ILE A 39 -10.31 -3.13 12.65
C ILE A 39 -11.69 -3.63 13.08
N LEU A 40 -11.93 -3.78 14.38
CA LEU A 40 -13.18 -4.27 14.96
C LEU A 40 -14.22 -3.16 15.14
N ASP A 41 -13.94 -1.92 14.71
CA ASP A 41 -14.91 -0.82 14.86
C ASP A 41 -16.22 -1.15 14.15
N SER A 42 -17.32 -1.11 14.92
CA SER A 42 -18.68 -1.38 14.43
C SER A 42 -19.16 -0.34 13.41
N ALA A 43 -18.55 0.85 13.39
CA ALA A 43 -18.87 1.89 12.42
C ALA A 43 -18.27 1.63 11.01
N ARG A 44 -17.38 0.64 10.87
CA ARG A 44 -16.85 0.24 9.55
C ARG A 44 -17.93 -0.48 8.73
N PRO A 45 -18.09 -0.14 7.45
CA PRO A 45 -18.98 -0.85 6.54
C PRO A 45 -18.65 -2.35 6.44
N GLU A 46 -19.66 -3.19 6.34
CA GLU A 46 -19.48 -4.66 6.27
C GLU A 46 -18.76 -5.10 4.98
N ASP A 47 -18.97 -4.41 3.87
CA ASP A 47 -18.25 -4.64 2.61
C ASP A 47 -16.76 -4.29 2.69
N GLU A 48 -16.38 -3.38 3.60
CA GLU A 48 -14.97 -3.11 3.90
C GLU A 48 -14.37 -4.22 4.75
N LYS A 49 -15.07 -4.65 5.81
CA LYS A 49 -14.64 -5.76 6.69
C LYS A 49 -14.46 -7.05 5.90
N ALA A 50 -15.34 -7.32 4.93
CA ALA A 50 -15.22 -8.48 4.05
C ALA A 50 -13.92 -8.50 3.22
N ARG A 51 -13.25 -7.36 3.06
CA ARG A 51 -11.97 -7.24 2.34
C ARG A 51 -10.74 -7.35 3.24
N ASP A 52 -10.89 -7.42 4.56
CA ASP A 52 -9.78 -7.44 5.50
C ASP A 52 -8.81 -8.61 5.24
N ALA A 53 -9.35 -9.77 4.87
CA ALA A 53 -8.54 -10.95 4.53
C ALA A 53 -7.57 -10.75 3.35
N PHE A 54 -7.88 -9.80 2.45
CA PHE A 54 -7.07 -9.51 1.26
C PHE A 54 -6.30 -8.19 1.38
N ARG A 55 -6.61 -7.37 2.38
CA ARG A 55 -5.97 -6.07 2.59
C ARG A 55 -5.05 -6.04 3.81
N ALA A 56 -5.05 -7.11 4.61
CA ALA A 56 -4.19 -7.28 5.78
C ALA A 56 -4.06 -6.00 6.64
N PRO A 57 -5.18 -5.42 7.15
CA PRO A 57 -5.17 -4.08 7.73
C PRO A 57 -4.27 -3.94 8.95
N ALA A 58 -4.16 -4.97 9.79
CA ALA A 58 -3.28 -4.93 10.97
C ALA A 58 -1.81 -4.83 10.57
N GLU A 59 -1.42 -5.62 9.58
CA GLU A 59 -0.07 -5.66 9.02
C GLU A 59 0.25 -4.33 8.33
N MET A 60 -0.70 -3.75 7.59
CA MET A 60 -0.52 -2.46 6.93
C MET A 60 -0.37 -1.31 7.92
N LEU A 61 -1.20 -1.26 8.97
CA LEU A 61 -1.07 -0.26 10.04
C LEU A 61 0.28 -0.36 10.77
N ALA A 62 0.73 -1.60 11.04
CA ALA A 62 2.01 -1.86 11.67
C ALA A 62 3.18 -1.48 10.75
N PHE A 63 3.11 -1.88 9.48
CA PHE A 63 4.14 -1.59 8.48
C PHE A 63 4.28 -0.08 8.22
N ALA A 64 3.16 0.65 8.20
CA ALA A 64 3.13 2.10 8.06
C ALA A 64 3.45 2.84 9.38
N GLU A 65 3.73 2.14 10.48
CA GLU A 65 4.04 2.70 11.81
C GLU A 65 2.98 3.69 12.29
N VAL A 66 1.70 3.38 12.05
CA VAL A 66 0.60 4.28 12.40
C VAL A 66 0.43 4.36 13.92
N ARG A 67 0.39 5.57 14.47
CA ARG A 67 0.27 5.81 15.91
C ARG A 67 -0.54 7.06 16.24
N GLU A 68 -0.96 7.17 17.48
CA GLU A 68 -1.69 8.32 17.99
C GLU A 68 -0.96 9.65 17.73
N GLY A 69 -1.72 10.68 17.38
CA GLY A 69 -1.24 12.04 17.18
C GLY A 69 -0.61 12.32 15.81
N GLN A 70 -0.46 11.31 14.95
CA GLN A 70 0.13 11.51 13.62
C GLN A 70 -0.76 12.31 12.68
N ARG A 71 -0.13 12.98 11.72
CA ARG A 71 -0.75 13.58 10.53
C ARG A 71 -0.48 12.71 9.31
N ILE A 72 -1.54 12.20 8.70
CA ILE A 72 -1.47 11.24 7.60
C ILE A 72 -2.19 11.82 6.38
N ALA A 73 -1.58 11.72 5.20
CA ALA A 73 -2.30 11.90 3.95
C ALA A 73 -2.59 10.53 3.32
N ASP A 74 -3.87 10.24 3.09
CA ASP A 74 -4.35 9.10 2.32
C ASP A 74 -4.66 9.61 0.90
N ILE A 75 -3.80 9.24 -0.06
CA ILE A 75 -3.89 9.75 -1.42
C ILE A 75 -4.89 8.92 -2.20
N ARG A 76 -5.95 9.59 -2.67
CA ARG A 76 -7.07 8.99 -3.40
C ARG A 76 -7.73 7.86 -2.61
N PRO A 77 -8.32 8.17 -1.44
CA PRO A 77 -8.78 7.18 -0.46
C PRO A 77 -9.92 6.26 -0.95
N GLY A 78 -10.50 6.54 -2.11
CA GLY A 78 -11.64 5.81 -2.64
C GLY A 78 -12.86 5.91 -1.72
N ALA A 79 -13.36 4.76 -1.24
CA ALA A 79 -14.45 4.71 -0.26
C ALA A 79 -13.96 4.93 1.19
N GLY A 80 -12.63 5.04 1.42
CA GLY A 80 -12.06 5.37 2.72
C GLY A 80 -11.68 4.19 3.59
N TYR A 81 -11.39 3.05 2.99
CA TYR A 81 -10.99 1.85 3.73
C TYR A 81 -9.86 2.10 4.72
N PHE A 82 -8.72 2.64 4.26
CA PHE A 82 -7.61 2.96 5.14
C PHE A 82 -7.83 4.25 5.92
N THR A 83 -8.50 5.25 5.34
CA THR A 83 -8.81 6.51 6.03
C THR A 83 -9.52 6.29 7.37
N ARG A 84 -10.52 5.37 7.43
CA ARG A 84 -11.23 5.04 8.67
C ARG A 84 -10.31 4.41 9.71
N LEU A 85 -9.47 3.48 9.27
CA LEU A 85 -8.50 2.84 10.15
C LEU A 85 -7.49 3.86 10.69
N PHE A 86 -6.96 4.72 9.83
CA PHE A 86 -6.05 5.79 10.24
C PHE A 86 -6.71 6.75 11.22
N ALA A 87 -7.92 7.25 10.90
CA ALA A 87 -8.65 8.17 11.77
C ALA A 87 -8.84 7.62 13.18
N LYS A 88 -9.13 6.32 13.29
CA LYS A 88 -9.31 5.65 14.56
C LYS A 88 -8.00 5.53 15.34
N VAL A 89 -6.91 5.14 14.68
CA VAL A 89 -5.60 4.93 15.34
C VAL A 89 -4.95 6.25 15.72
N VAL A 90 -4.99 7.27 14.85
CA VAL A 90 -4.36 8.57 15.17
C VAL A 90 -5.14 9.33 16.25
N GLY A 91 -6.40 9.00 16.47
CA GLY A 91 -7.21 9.56 17.54
C GLY A 91 -7.47 11.08 17.44
N PRO A 92 -8.00 11.72 18.49
CA PRO A 92 -8.45 13.11 18.44
C PRO A 92 -7.28 14.13 18.35
N THR A 93 -6.06 13.73 18.67
CA THR A 93 -4.85 14.58 18.59
C THR A 93 -4.13 14.47 17.25
N GLY A 94 -4.47 13.44 16.44
CA GLY A 94 -3.97 13.26 15.09
C GLY A 94 -4.92 13.81 14.03
N HIS A 95 -4.49 13.73 12.76
CA HIS A 95 -5.31 14.20 11.64
C HIS A 95 -5.08 13.36 10.38
N VAL A 96 -6.15 13.13 9.61
CA VAL A 96 -6.07 12.42 8.32
C VAL A 96 -6.60 13.33 7.21
N TYR A 97 -5.77 13.58 6.22
CA TYR A 97 -6.16 14.26 4.98
C TYR A 97 -6.58 13.20 3.96
N ALA A 98 -7.86 13.14 3.66
CA ALA A 98 -8.40 12.39 2.53
C ALA A 98 -8.14 13.21 1.25
N PHE A 99 -6.99 12.99 0.59
CA PHE A 99 -6.60 13.78 -0.56
C PHE A 99 -7.30 13.29 -1.83
N VAL A 100 -8.16 14.13 -2.40
CA VAL A 100 -8.91 13.85 -3.62
C VAL A 100 -8.37 14.73 -4.76
N PRO A 101 -7.80 14.13 -5.83
CA PRO A 101 -7.31 14.89 -6.97
C PRO A 101 -8.42 15.72 -7.62
N ASN A 102 -8.12 16.98 -7.99
CA ASN A 102 -9.06 17.89 -8.64
C ASN A 102 -9.75 17.25 -9.85
N ARG A 103 -9.00 16.49 -10.65
CA ARG A 103 -9.50 15.83 -11.86
C ARG A 103 -10.60 14.79 -11.59
N THR A 104 -10.60 14.18 -10.42
CA THR A 104 -11.58 13.15 -10.01
C THR A 104 -12.57 13.65 -8.96
N ALA A 105 -12.46 14.92 -8.55
CA ALA A 105 -13.17 15.51 -7.43
C ALA A 105 -14.70 15.38 -7.55
N GLU A 106 -15.28 15.62 -8.74
CA GLU A 106 -16.73 15.51 -8.95
C GLU A 106 -17.27 14.12 -8.55
N ARG A 107 -16.52 13.05 -8.88
CA ARG A 107 -16.91 11.67 -8.59
C ARG A 107 -16.55 11.23 -7.17
N GLU A 108 -15.43 11.70 -6.64
CA GLU A 108 -14.82 11.17 -5.40
C GLU A 108 -15.14 12.02 -4.16
N ASN A 109 -15.38 13.33 -4.31
CA ASN A 109 -15.76 14.19 -3.19
C ASN A 109 -16.93 13.67 -2.36
N PRO A 110 -18.05 13.18 -2.95
CA PRO A 110 -19.16 12.66 -2.14
C PRO A 110 -18.75 11.50 -1.21
N ARG A 111 -17.78 10.68 -1.63
CA ARG A 111 -17.25 9.59 -0.80
C ARG A 111 -16.39 10.12 0.34
N ALA A 112 -15.53 11.10 0.04
CA ALA A 112 -14.69 11.74 1.05
C ALA A 112 -15.53 12.57 2.05
N ASP A 113 -16.65 13.16 1.62
CA ASP A 113 -17.57 13.89 2.50
C ASP A 113 -18.24 12.98 3.54
N VAL A 114 -18.51 11.71 3.18
CA VAL A 114 -18.98 10.71 4.16
C VAL A 114 -17.93 10.48 5.24
N LEU A 115 -16.65 10.48 4.90
CA LEU A 115 -15.56 10.31 5.87
C LEU A 115 -15.45 11.51 6.80
N THR A 116 -15.47 12.73 6.25
CA THR A 116 -15.38 13.96 7.06
C THR A 116 -16.57 14.14 7.98
N ALA A 117 -17.76 13.69 7.58
CA ALA A 117 -18.94 13.71 8.42
C ALA A 117 -18.88 12.68 9.58
N ALA A 118 -18.22 11.53 9.34
CA ALA A 118 -18.15 10.45 10.31
C ALA A 118 -16.98 10.61 11.31
N TYR A 119 -15.89 11.27 10.89
CA TYR A 119 -14.65 11.36 11.68
C TYR A 119 -14.21 12.82 11.81
N PRO A 120 -14.31 13.44 13.01
CA PRO A 120 -13.94 14.85 13.22
C PRO A 120 -12.47 15.18 12.95
N ASN A 121 -11.61 14.16 12.98
CA ASN A 121 -10.18 14.27 12.70
C ASN A 121 -9.81 13.90 11.25
N VAL A 122 -10.81 13.86 10.35
CA VAL A 122 -10.61 13.68 8.92
C VAL A 122 -11.03 14.94 8.18
N SER A 123 -10.21 15.42 7.27
CA SER A 123 -10.59 16.48 6.34
C SER A 123 -10.38 16.02 4.89
N ARG A 124 -11.30 16.42 4.00
CA ARG A 124 -11.08 16.32 2.57
C ARG A 124 -10.16 17.46 2.13
N LEU A 125 -9.13 17.13 1.37
CA LEU A 125 -8.25 18.07 0.72
C LEU A 125 -8.30 17.86 -0.78
N ASN A 126 -8.71 18.86 -1.55
CA ASN A 126 -8.65 18.80 -3.00
C ASN A 126 -7.39 19.50 -3.52
N GLY A 127 -6.76 18.95 -4.56
CA GLY A 127 -5.57 19.51 -5.15
C GLY A 127 -5.12 18.76 -6.39
N ASP A 128 -4.08 19.26 -7.04
CA ASP A 128 -3.40 18.54 -8.10
C ASP A 128 -2.27 17.70 -7.49
N LEU A 129 -2.10 16.48 -7.98
CA LEU A 129 -1.14 15.53 -7.41
C LEU A 129 0.32 16.00 -7.52
N ASP A 130 0.60 16.82 -8.52
CA ASP A 130 1.90 17.44 -8.75
C ASP A 130 1.96 18.90 -8.27
N ALA A 131 1.05 19.29 -7.36
CA ALA A 131 1.03 20.59 -6.68
C ALA A 131 0.46 20.47 -5.26
N MET A 132 0.71 19.34 -4.58
CA MET A 132 0.17 19.06 -3.24
C MET A 132 0.73 20.01 -2.20
N THR A 133 -0.16 20.57 -1.39
CA THR A 133 0.20 21.42 -0.25
C THR A 133 -0.63 21.02 0.97
N TYR A 134 0.00 21.05 2.13
CA TYR A 134 -0.61 20.76 3.42
C TYR A 134 -0.32 21.91 4.40
N ASP A 135 -1.25 22.16 5.31
CA ASP A 135 -1.11 23.22 6.33
C ASP A 135 -0.05 22.89 7.39
N GLN A 136 0.27 21.60 7.55
CA GLN A 136 1.27 21.10 8.50
C GLN A 136 2.08 19.95 7.87
N PRO A 137 3.36 19.80 8.27
CA PRO A 137 4.15 18.65 7.81
C PRO A 137 3.54 17.31 8.24
N LEU A 138 3.63 16.33 7.36
CA LEU A 138 3.05 15.01 7.54
C LEU A 138 4.03 14.02 8.19
N ASP A 139 3.49 13.07 8.95
CA ASP A 139 4.22 11.92 9.47
C ASP A 139 4.23 10.76 8.46
N LEU A 140 3.13 10.60 7.71
CA LEU A 140 2.93 9.53 6.75
C LEU A 140 2.15 10.04 5.53
N VAL A 141 2.61 9.63 4.35
CA VAL A 141 1.80 9.62 3.13
C VAL A 141 1.54 8.17 2.76
N PHE A 142 0.29 7.83 2.52
CA PHE A 142 -0.15 6.49 2.17
C PHE A 142 -0.86 6.48 0.82
N MET A 143 -0.53 5.54 -0.03
CA MET A 143 -1.13 5.38 -1.35
C MET A 143 -1.38 3.90 -1.62
N SER A 144 -2.62 3.54 -1.94
CA SER A 144 -3.01 2.14 -2.12
C SER A 144 -3.69 1.90 -3.46
N GLN A 145 -3.01 1.17 -4.34
CA GLN A 145 -3.50 0.71 -5.64
C GLN A 145 -3.80 1.85 -6.63
N GLU A 146 -3.03 2.94 -6.54
CA GLU A 146 -3.29 4.16 -7.30
C GLU A 146 -2.06 4.70 -8.05
N TYR A 147 -0.84 4.34 -7.63
CA TYR A 147 0.38 4.91 -8.19
C TYR A 147 0.51 4.63 -9.70
N HIS A 148 0.19 3.41 -10.12
CA HIS A 148 0.21 3.03 -11.53
C HIS A 148 -0.73 3.91 -12.37
N ASP A 149 -1.91 4.27 -11.87
CA ASP A 149 -2.89 5.09 -12.59
C ASP A 149 -2.34 6.47 -12.94
N PHE A 150 -1.46 7.04 -12.12
CA PHE A 150 -0.90 8.36 -12.37
C PHE A 150 0.10 8.42 -13.53
N HIS A 151 0.54 7.28 -14.02
CA HIS A 151 1.29 7.18 -15.28
C HIS A 151 0.40 7.18 -16.53
N ILE A 152 -0.91 6.99 -16.38
CA ILE A 152 -1.82 6.99 -17.52
C ILE A 152 -2.00 8.43 -18.02
N PRO A 153 -1.74 8.74 -19.32
CA PRO A 153 -1.72 10.11 -19.82
C PRO A 153 -3.00 10.92 -19.56
N ARG A 154 -4.15 10.23 -19.50
CA ARG A 154 -5.44 10.88 -19.21
C ARG A 154 -5.50 11.57 -17.84
N PHE A 155 -4.66 11.14 -16.87
CA PHE A 155 -4.60 11.79 -15.55
C PHE A 155 -3.75 13.05 -15.55
N GLY A 156 -2.82 13.20 -16.51
CA GLY A 156 -2.02 14.40 -16.71
C GLY A 156 -1.11 14.73 -15.52
N VAL A 157 -0.64 13.71 -14.80
CA VAL A 157 0.20 13.87 -13.60
C VAL A 157 1.68 13.80 -13.99
N ASP A 158 2.47 14.74 -13.54
CA ASP A 158 3.92 14.64 -13.52
C ASP A 158 4.31 13.83 -12.25
N VAL A 159 4.55 12.52 -12.44
CA VAL A 159 4.85 11.60 -11.33
C VAL A 159 6.15 11.97 -10.61
N ALA A 160 7.15 12.48 -11.31
CA ALA A 160 8.39 12.91 -10.68
C ALA A 160 8.15 14.11 -9.74
N LYS A 161 7.32 15.05 -10.19
CA LYS A 161 6.92 16.22 -9.38
C LYS A 161 6.00 15.81 -8.23
N MET A 162 5.07 14.87 -8.45
CA MET A 162 4.25 14.30 -7.39
C MET A 162 5.12 13.70 -6.26
N ASN A 163 6.08 12.86 -6.61
CA ASN A 163 7.01 12.29 -5.63
C ASN A 163 7.84 13.36 -4.90
N ALA A 164 8.28 14.40 -5.60
CA ALA A 164 9.00 15.52 -5.00
C ALA A 164 8.12 16.33 -4.02
N ASP A 165 6.85 16.55 -4.35
CA ASP A 165 5.90 17.25 -3.47
C ASP A 165 5.56 16.40 -2.24
N ILE A 166 5.41 15.08 -2.38
CA ILE A 166 5.28 14.15 -1.23
C ILE A 166 6.52 14.22 -0.34
N PHE A 167 7.71 14.18 -0.94
CA PHE A 167 8.96 14.33 -0.19
C PHE A 167 9.00 15.63 0.61
N LYS A 168 8.61 16.75 0.00
CA LYS A 168 8.57 18.06 0.63
C LYS A 168 7.55 18.11 1.78
N ALA A 169 6.37 17.50 1.60
CA ALA A 169 5.29 17.51 2.58
C ALA A 169 5.61 16.72 3.86
N LEU A 170 6.44 15.70 3.76
CA LEU A 170 6.82 14.87 4.90
C LEU A 170 7.82 15.57 5.83
N LYS A 171 7.70 15.31 7.14
CA LYS A 171 8.73 15.63 8.13
C LYS A 171 10.03 14.86 7.82
N PRO A 172 11.21 15.34 8.27
CA PRO A 172 12.40 14.48 8.37
C PRO A 172 12.06 13.19 9.14
N GLY A 173 12.47 12.04 8.62
CA GLY A 173 12.09 10.73 9.16
C GLY A 173 10.65 10.26 8.84
N GLY A 174 9.83 11.07 8.19
CA GLY A 174 8.48 10.72 7.77
C GLY A 174 8.45 9.61 6.71
N LEU A 175 7.34 8.89 6.64
CA LEU A 175 7.17 7.71 5.82
C LEU A 175 6.31 7.98 4.57
N TYR A 176 6.68 7.35 3.48
CA TYR A 176 5.83 7.17 2.31
C TYR A 176 5.61 5.66 2.09
N VAL A 177 4.37 5.20 2.18
CA VAL A 177 3.98 3.80 1.97
C VAL A 177 3.15 3.69 0.72
N VAL A 178 3.56 2.80 -0.17
CA VAL A 178 2.85 2.52 -1.42
C VAL A 178 2.51 1.04 -1.51
N ILE A 179 1.25 0.76 -1.77
CA ILE A 179 0.76 -0.56 -2.17
C ILE A 179 0.35 -0.47 -3.62
N ASP A 180 0.83 -1.38 -4.47
CA ASP A 180 0.32 -1.41 -5.84
C ASP A 180 0.37 -2.82 -6.45
N HIS A 181 -0.32 -2.99 -7.58
CA HIS A 181 -0.43 -4.24 -8.31
C HIS A 181 0.86 -4.57 -9.04
N GLN A 182 1.46 -5.72 -8.69
CA GLN A 182 2.71 -6.18 -9.28
C GLN A 182 2.52 -6.53 -10.76
N ALA A 183 3.40 -6.01 -11.60
CA ALA A 183 3.57 -6.42 -12.99
C ALA A 183 4.69 -7.46 -13.13
N ALA A 184 4.73 -8.16 -14.26
CA ALA A 184 5.83 -9.08 -14.57
C ALA A 184 7.18 -8.36 -14.60
N ALA A 185 8.24 -9.04 -14.16
CA ALA A 185 9.59 -8.49 -14.12
C ALA A 185 10.07 -8.02 -15.51
N GLY A 186 10.74 -6.87 -15.56
CA GLY A 186 11.26 -6.25 -16.78
C GLY A 186 10.23 -5.49 -17.60
N THR A 187 8.98 -5.38 -17.14
CA THR A 187 7.92 -4.61 -17.84
C THR A 187 7.91 -3.12 -17.51
N GLY A 188 8.53 -2.73 -16.39
CA GLY A 188 8.51 -1.34 -15.94
C GLY A 188 7.08 -0.81 -15.81
N LYS A 189 6.73 0.15 -16.66
CA LYS A 189 5.39 0.74 -16.74
C LYS A 189 4.57 0.32 -17.96
N SER A 190 5.06 -0.58 -18.80
CA SER A 190 4.40 -0.92 -20.06
C SER A 190 3.06 -1.67 -19.91
N ALA A 191 2.83 -2.29 -18.75
CA ALA A 191 1.60 -3.02 -18.44
C ALA A 191 0.48 -2.13 -17.85
N ILE A 192 0.74 -0.86 -17.60
CA ILE A 192 -0.20 0.02 -16.85
C ILE A 192 -1.51 0.21 -17.60
N GLU A 193 -1.48 0.60 -18.86
CA GLU A 193 -2.71 0.92 -19.62
C GLU A 193 -3.54 -0.32 -19.94
N THR A 194 -2.92 -1.49 -20.03
CA THR A 194 -3.59 -2.73 -20.42
C THR A 194 -4.01 -3.60 -19.24
N LEU A 195 -3.13 -3.72 -18.23
CA LEU A 195 -3.33 -4.62 -17.09
C LEU A 195 -3.56 -3.90 -15.76
N HIS A 196 -3.39 -2.58 -15.69
CA HIS A 196 -3.39 -1.80 -14.45
C HIS A 196 -2.38 -2.34 -13.43
N ARG A 197 -1.15 -2.62 -13.91
CA ARG A 197 -0.05 -3.15 -13.11
C ARG A 197 1.22 -2.35 -13.38
N ILE A 198 2.05 -2.19 -12.35
CA ILE A 198 3.37 -1.56 -12.44
C ILE A 198 4.41 -2.49 -11.83
N GLU A 199 5.63 -2.51 -12.39
CA GLU A 199 6.73 -3.26 -11.78
C GLU A 199 7.22 -2.53 -10.52
N GLY A 200 7.31 -3.25 -9.41
CA GLY A 200 7.72 -2.66 -8.13
C GLY A 200 9.10 -2.01 -8.18
N ASP A 201 10.07 -2.66 -8.84
CA ASP A 201 11.43 -2.09 -8.99
C ASP A 201 11.43 -0.78 -9.80
N PHE A 202 10.54 -0.64 -10.77
CA PHE A 202 10.38 0.61 -11.52
C PHE A 202 9.85 1.73 -10.61
N LEU A 203 8.77 1.46 -9.87
CA LEU A 203 8.20 2.40 -8.90
C LEU A 203 9.25 2.80 -7.84
N ARG A 204 9.95 1.82 -7.28
CA ARG A 204 11.01 2.07 -6.30
C ARG A 204 12.04 3.07 -6.81
N GLN A 205 12.55 2.86 -8.02
CA GLN A 205 13.54 3.77 -8.63
C GLN A 205 13.00 5.20 -8.82
N GLU A 206 11.72 5.36 -9.16
CA GLU A 206 11.11 6.69 -9.29
C GLU A 206 11.00 7.41 -7.95
N VAL A 207 10.59 6.70 -6.90
CA VAL A 207 10.47 7.27 -5.55
C VAL A 207 11.86 7.59 -4.98
N GLU A 208 12.85 6.73 -5.17
CA GLU A 208 14.24 6.99 -4.72
C GLU A 208 14.85 8.21 -5.43
N LYS A 209 14.51 8.46 -6.71
CA LYS A 209 14.95 9.67 -7.45
C LYS A 209 14.45 10.98 -6.81
N ALA A 210 13.32 10.94 -6.10
CA ALA A 210 12.83 12.11 -5.36
C ALA A 210 13.56 12.35 -4.03
N GLY A 211 14.52 11.49 -3.66
CA GLY A 211 15.35 11.63 -2.46
C GLY A 211 14.98 10.71 -1.30
N PHE A 212 13.97 9.86 -1.46
CA PHE A 212 13.59 8.87 -0.46
C PHE A 212 14.61 7.73 -0.36
N ILE A 213 14.69 7.14 0.83
CA ILE A 213 15.40 5.87 1.07
C ILE A 213 14.37 4.75 1.10
N TYR A 214 14.53 3.76 0.22
CA TYR A 214 13.78 2.50 0.33
C TYR A 214 14.19 1.78 1.63
N GLU A 215 13.24 1.53 2.50
CA GLU A 215 13.52 1.01 3.84
C GLU A 215 13.10 -0.43 4.03
N ALA A 216 11.92 -0.79 3.53
CA ALA A 216 11.35 -2.12 3.75
C ALA A 216 10.27 -2.48 2.73
N GLU A 217 9.99 -3.78 2.67
CA GLU A 217 8.91 -4.40 1.92
C GLU A 217 8.10 -5.30 2.85
N SER A 218 6.79 -5.41 2.61
CA SER A 218 5.91 -6.36 3.31
C SER A 218 5.27 -7.34 2.34
N PRO A 219 5.33 -8.65 2.60
CA PRO A 219 4.67 -9.67 1.80
C PRO A 219 3.19 -9.87 2.17
N ALA A 220 2.62 -9.06 3.06
CA ALA A 220 1.32 -9.32 3.67
C ALA A 220 0.14 -9.41 2.68
N VAL A 221 0.28 -8.80 1.50
CA VAL A 221 -0.73 -8.83 0.42
C VAL A 221 -0.18 -9.43 -0.88
N ALA A 222 0.98 -10.10 -0.81
CA ALA A 222 1.54 -10.81 -1.95
C ALA A 222 0.70 -12.05 -2.29
N ASN A 223 0.51 -12.30 -3.58
CA ASN A 223 -0.17 -13.49 -4.07
C ASN A 223 0.64 -14.17 -5.19
N PRO A 224 1.56 -15.07 -4.85
CA PRO A 224 2.42 -15.74 -5.84
C PRO A 224 1.66 -16.67 -6.81
N ALA A 225 0.35 -16.87 -6.62
CA ALA A 225 -0.48 -17.61 -7.57
C ALA A 225 -0.99 -16.74 -8.73
N ASP A 226 -0.87 -15.42 -8.63
CA ASP A 226 -1.15 -14.49 -9.72
C ASP A 226 0.09 -14.37 -10.62
N ASP A 227 -0.02 -14.82 -11.86
CA ASP A 227 1.07 -14.83 -12.85
C ASP A 227 1.27 -13.47 -13.57
N HIS A 228 0.56 -12.44 -13.14
CA HIS A 228 0.58 -11.06 -13.66
C HIS A 228 0.09 -10.91 -15.13
N SER A 229 -0.54 -11.92 -15.70
CA SER A 229 -0.97 -11.91 -17.10
C SER A 229 -2.35 -11.27 -17.31
N LEU A 230 -3.18 -11.25 -16.26
CA LEU A 230 -4.56 -10.74 -16.32
C LEU A 230 -4.64 -9.28 -15.85
N ASN A 231 -5.60 -8.54 -16.43
CA ASN A 231 -5.98 -7.22 -15.94
C ASN A 231 -6.52 -7.35 -14.51
N VAL A 232 -6.17 -6.42 -13.62
CA VAL A 232 -6.55 -6.46 -12.19
C VAL A 232 -8.07 -6.46 -11.94
N PHE A 233 -8.86 -6.04 -12.92
CA PHE A 233 -10.33 -6.04 -12.87
C PHE A 233 -10.96 -7.33 -13.40
N ASP A 234 -10.17 -8.29 -13.91
CA ASP A 234 -10.67 -9.60 -14.34
C ASP A 234 -11.27 -10.35 -13.16
N ASP A 235 -12.46 -10.91 -13.34
CA ASP A 235 -13.21 -11.58 -12.27
C ASP A 235 -12.45 -12.77 -11.66
N ALA A 236 -11.54 -13.40 -12.43
CA ALA A 236 -10.71 -14.51 -11.95
C ALA A 236 -9.74 -14.12 -10.82
N ILE A 237 -9.30 -12.85 -10.81
CA ILE A 237 -8.27 -12.37 -9.85
C ILE A 237 -8.65 -11.10 -9.09
N ARG A 238 -9.78 -10.49 -9.41
CA ARG A 238 -10.22 -9.23 -8.80
C ARG A 238 -10.21 -9.32 -7.28
N GLY A 239 -9.52 -8.37 -6.64
CA GLY A 239 -9.33 -8.33 -5.19
C GLY A 239 -8.32 -9.36 -4.64
N ARG A 240 -7.69 -10.17 -5.52
CA ARG A 240 -6.69 -11.20 -5.16
C ARG A 240 -5.45 -11.14 -6.03
N THR A 241 -5.20 -9.99 -6.65
CA THR A 241 -3.98 -9.74 -7.42
C THR A 241 -2.75 -9.80 -6.53
N ASP A 242 -1.61 -10.18 -7.10
CA ASP A 242 -0.32 -9.98 -6.45
C ASP A 242 -0.03 -8.49 -6.27
N GLN A 243 0.42 -8.11 -5.09
CA GLN A 243 0.71 -6.73 -4.75
C GLN A 243 2.01 -6.64 -3.96
N PHE A 244 2.79 -5.61 -4.25
CA PHE A 244 3.90 -5.22 -3.41
C PHE A 244 3.48 -4.12 -2.43
N VAL A 245 4.15 -4.06 -1.29
CA VAL A 245 4.01 -3.01 -0.28
C VAL A 245 5.38 -2.47 0.03
N TYR A 246 5.66 -1.25 -0.37
CA TYR A 246 6.94 -0.60 -0.14
C TYR A 246 6.83 0.53 0.87
N ARG A 247 7.83 0.61 1.73
CA ARG A 247 8.01 1.71 2.67
C ARG A 247 9.29 2.47 2.34
N PHE A 248 9.12 3.76 2.18
CA PHE A 248 10.20 4.69 1.95
C PHE A 248 10.27 5.67 3.12
N ARG A 249 11.47 6.09 3.45
CA ARG A 249 11.70 7.09 4.51
C ARG A 249 12.35 8.34 3.93
N LYS A 250 11.82 9.51 4.33
CA LYS A 250 12.51 10.77 4.11
C LYS A 250 13.72 10.83 5.05
N PRO A 251 14.96 11.07 4.56
CA PRO A 251 16.13 11.28 5.43
C PRO A 251 15.88 12.34 6.50
N GLY A 252 16.59 12.18 7.66
CA GLY A 252 16.55 13.13 8.77
C GLY A 252 17.37 14.40 8.51
#